data_132b713a18e794c44f8e19bb1cefa975
#
_entry.id   132b713a18e794c44f8e19bb1cefa975
#
_cell.length_a   1.000
_cell.length_b   1.000
_cell.length_c   1.000
_cell.angle_alpha   90.00
_cell.angle_beta   90.00
_cell.angle_gamma   90.00
#
_symmetry.space_group_name_H-M   'P 1'
#
loop_
_entity.id
_entity.type
_entity.pdbx_description
1 polymer ?
#
loop_
_entity_poly.entity_id
_entity_poly.type
_entity_poly.pdbx_seq_one_letter_code
_entity_poly.pdbx_strand_id
1 'polypeptide(L)'
;MRSHPVWLSRHNLALSAAAILSACLVAACSSSGSSSSSTGTTNTSSPTNTKPILIGASLSLTGDFSDDGQAFQKGYQLWASDVNSSGGLLGRQVQLKILNDNSSPTQAQTNYQTLFASDKVDLAFGPFSSLLTTPSASVAARYGYAMIEGAGGAPSVFASPANQSAHNIFDVSLPIEDELIPFVNWVASLPPSQRPKTAAYPMADDPFADPPVQLAQQRLKALGVKTVYSKIFPAENASYKPAADQVAATGAQAVLLGSTDVPTVSAFMQAFEQQHYNPKMFICAAGPDQGAAFTSAVGKGNATGMMVPNGWYPGYANPASQKMVQDYVAKYGGSPSDINADVAEGYAVGQVAAQAVTATKGTNNAKIISYLHSGVTLSSVQGPVRFDNFGKNSSAAAFTFQWQQQGTAYKQVLPVSTAGSVAIINPKPNWTS
;
A
#
# COMPACT_ATOMS: atom_id res chain seq x y z
N MET A 1 12.31 -54.42 -13.65
CA MET A 1 11.49 -55.65 -13.47
C MET A 1 10.40 -55.37 -12.43
N ARG A 2 9.14 -55.70 -12.85
CA ARG A 2 7.87 -55.74 -12.10
C ARG A 2 7.27 -54.34 -11.84
N SER A 3 6.32 -53.83 -12.58
CA SER A 3 4.98 -54.27 -13.08
C SER A 3 3.86 -53.89 -12.10
N HIS A 4 2.96 -53.06 -12.63
CA HIS A 4 1.66 -52.53 -12.18
C HIS A 4 0.72 -53.56 -11.47
N PRO A 5 -0.47 -53.16 -10.92
CA PRO A 5 -1.58 -52.79 -11.80
C PRO A 5 -2.51 -51.65 -11.33
N VAL A 6 -3.20 -51.14 -12.36
CA VAL A 6 -4.42 -50.31 -12.45
C VAL A 6 -5.62 -51.02 -11.78
N TRP A 7 -6.51 -50.24 -11.16
CA TRP A 7 -7.92 -50.60 -10.95
C TRP A 7 -8.87 -49.47 -11.34
N LEU A 8 -9.59 -49.73 -12.44
CA LEU A 8 -10.80 -49.04 -12.87
C LEU A 8 -12.00 -49.67 -12.17
N SER A 9 -12.94 -48.86 -11.73
CA SER A 9 -14.33 -49.32 -11.49
C SER A 9 -15.32 -48.27 -11.97
N ARG A 10 -16.13 -48.68 -12.97
CA ARG A 10 -17.31 -48.02 -13.49
C ARG A 10 -18.54 -48.61 -12.77
N HIS A 11 -19.56 -47.79 -12.50
CA HIS A 11 -20.99 -48.11 -12.54
C HIS A 11 -21.79 -46.81 -12.58
N ASN A 12 -22.39 -46.48 -13.67
CA ASN A 12 -23.74 -46.68 -14.26
C ASN A 12 -24.91 -46.05 -13.47
N LEU A 13 -25.48 -45.02 -14.14
CA LEU A 13 -26.88 -44.79 -14.57
C LEU A 13 -28.04 -45.00 -13.58
N ALA A 14 -28.84 -43.93 -13.40
CA ALA A 14 -30.31 -44.01 -13.58
C ALA A 14 -30.91 -42.61 -13.82
N LEU A 15 -31.56 -42.45 -14.94
CA LEU A 15 -32.49 -41.36 -15.31
C LEU A 15 -33.79 -41.47 -14.48
N SER A 16 -34.40 -40.31 -14.16
CA SER A 16 -35.84 -40.23 -14.04
C SER A 16 -36.32 -38.82 -14.38
N ALA A 17 -37.01 -38.71 -15.46
CA ALA A 17 -37.78 -37.56 -15.90
C ALA A 17 -39.18 -37.59 -15.25
N ALA A 18 -39.70 -36.44 -14.82
CA ALA A 18 -41.11 -36.23 -14.61
C ALA A 18 -41.51 -34.80 -14.98
N ALA A 19 -42.15 -34.67 -16.10
CA ALA A 19 -42.86 -33.48 -16.57
C ALA A 19 -44.24 -33.43 -15.92
N ILE A 20 -44.64 -32.26 -15.41
CA ILE A 20 -46.06 -31.96 -15.15
C ILE A 20 -46.38 -30.60 -15.78
N LEU A 21 -47.16 -30.66 -16.86
CA LEU A 21 -47.96 -29.57 -17.40
C LEU A 21 -49.16 -29.29 -16.49
N SER A 22 -49.44 -28.01 -16.23
CA SER A 22 -50.80 -27.57 -15.90
C SER A 22 -51.05 -26.20 -16.50
N ALA A 23 -51.92 -26.17 -17.46
CA ALA A 23 -52.58 -25.00 -18.03
C ALA A 23 -53.84 -24.70 -17.25
N CYS A 24 -54.18 -23.43 -17.02
CA CYS A 24 -55.56 -22.92 -16.80
C CYS A 24 -55.56 -21.40 -16.98
N LEU A 25 -56.15 -20.97 -17.98
CA LEU A 25 -57.45 -20.34 -18.22
C LEU A 25 -57.49 -18.81 -18.00
N VAL A 26 -57.74 -18.19 -19.12
CA VAL A 26 -58.13 -16.79 -19.33
C VAL A 26 -59.54 -16.56 -18.78
N ALA A 27 -59.73 -15.47 -18.04
CA ALA A 27 -61.05 -14.86 -17.85
C ALA A 27 -60.98 -13.38 -18.16
N ALA A 28 -61.54 -12.99 -19.27
CA ALA A 28 -61.80 -11.60 -19.63
C ALA A 28 -63.12 -11.17 -18.95
N CYS A 29 -63.09 -10.02 -18.28
CA CYS A 29 -64.28 -9.24 -17.95
C CYS A 29 -64.05 -7.79 -18.37
N SER A 30 -64.79 -7.42 -19.41
CA SER A 30 -65.00 -6.06 -19.85
C SER A 30 -66.02 -5.36 -18.94
N SER A 31 -65.66 -4.16 -18.43
CA SER A 31 -66.69 -3.18 -18.03
C SER A 31 -66.15 -1.76 -18.34
N SER A 32 -66.91 -1.11 -19.17
CA SER A 32 -66.82 0.28 -19.59
C SER A 32 -67.13 1.25 -18.46
N GLY A 33 -66.40 2.38 -18.37
CA GLY A 33 -66.85 3.48 -17.56
C GLY A 33 -65.80 4.58 -17.33
N SER A 34 -66.01 5.68 -18.07
CA SER A 34 -65.77 7.06 -17.70
C SER A 34 -64.33 7.62 -17.65
N SER A 35 -64.03 8.45 -18.65
CA SER A 35 -62.97 9.43 -18.76
C SER A 35 -62.95 10.43 -17.61
N SER A 36 -61.82 10.46 -16.88
CA SER A 36 -61.36 11.65 -16.15
C SER A 36 -59.91 11.85 -16.49
N SER A 37 -59.65 12.93 -17.19
CA SER A 37 -58.33 13.45 -17.55
C SER A 37 -57.59 13.91 -16.29
N SER A 38 -56.70 13.07 -15.75
CA SER A 38 -55.68 13.49 -14.81
C SER A 38 -54.37 13.58 -15.57
N THR A 39 -53.86 14.80 -15.68
CA THR A 39 -52.48 15.11 -16.10
C THR A 39 -51.51 14.40 -15.12
N GLY A 40 -51.21 13.15 -15.39
CA GLY A 40 -50.15 12.42 -14.71
C GLY A 40 -48.80 12.90 -15.20
N THR A 41 -48.09 13.67 -14.37
CA THR A 41 -46.69 13.91 -14.54
C THR A 41 -46.00 12.52 -14.49
N THR A 42 -45.66 12.01 -15.65
CA THR A 42 -44.78 10.82 -15.75
C THR A 42 -43.39 11.24 -15.22
N ASN A 43 -43.15 10.97 -13.95
CA ASN A 43 -41.83 10.86 -13.44
C ASN A 43 -41.12 9.70 -14.17
N THR A 44 -40.45 10.06 -15.26
CA THR A 44 -39.52 9.15 -15.93
C THR A 44 -38.32 9.01 -15.00
N SER A 45 -38.40 8.11 -14.02
CA SER A 45 -37.23 7.67 -13.29
C SER A 45 -36.30 7.02 -14.32
N SER A 46 -35.19 7.68 -14.60
CA SER A 46 -34.11 7.09 -15.39
C SER A 46 -33.77 5.74 -14.80
N PRO A 47 -33.54 4.70 -15.60
CA PRO A 47 -33.23 3.37 -15.09
C PRO A 47 -32.01 3.45 -14.19
N THR A 48 -32.19 3.14 -12.92
CA THR A 48 -31.10 3.12 -11.94
C THR A 48 -30.14 2.02 -12.37
N ASN A 49 -28.92 2.38 -12.71
CA ASN A 49 -27.89 1.38 -13.03
C ASN A 49 -27.57 0.57 -11.75
N THR A 50 -28.08 -0.66 -11.70
CA THR A 50 -27.92 -1.55 -10.54
C THR A 50 -26.69 -2.46 -10.64
N LYS A 51 -25.97 -2.43 -11.77
CA LYS A 51 -24.74 -3.24 -11.91
C LYS A 51 -23.70 -2.80 -10.87
N PRO A 52 -22.99 -3.74 -10.24
CA PRO A 52 -21.89 -3.40 -9.35
C PRO A 52 -20.86 -2.48 -10.03
N ILE A 53 -20.17 -1.65 -9.26
CA ILE A 53 -18.97 -0.97 -9.71
C ILE A 53 -17.81 -1.96 -9.58
N LEU A 54 -17.24 -2.34 -10.71
CA LEU A 54 -16.12 -3.28 -10.76
C LEU A 54 -14.80 -2.51 -10.68
N ILE A 55 -13.99 -2.82 -9.66
CA ILE A 55 -12.67 -2.22 -9.42
C ILE A 55 -11.61 -3.27 -9.64
N GLY A 56 -10.65 -2.97 -10.52
CA GLY A 56 -9.53 -3.84 -10.82
C GLY A 56 -8.26 -3.43 -10.08
N ALA A 57 -7.52 -4.41 -9.58
CA ALA A 57 -6.19 -4.24 -9.01
C ALA A 57 -5.28 -5.41 -9.37
N SER A 58 -3.97 -5.16 -9.43
CA SER A 58 -2.93 -6.18 -9.41
C SER A 58 -2.18 -6.06 -8.11
N LEU A 59 -2.00 -7.15 -7.37
CA LEU A 59 -1.28 -7.16 -6.10
C LEU A 59 -0.34 -8.35 -6.02
N SER A 60 0.76 -8.18 -5.32
CA SER A 60 1.73 -9.22 -5.03
C SER A 60 1.20 -10.15 -3.93
N LEU A 61 0.39 -11.15 -4.30
CA LEU A 61 -0.14 -12.11 -3.33
C LEU A 61 0.83 -13.25 -3.05
N THR A 62 1.90 -13.35 -3.83
CA THR A 62 3.04 -14.26 -3.72
C THR A 62 4.31 -13.55 -4.19
N GLY A 63 5.50 -14.10 -3.86
CA GLY A 63 6.80 -13.50 -4.19
C GLY A 63 7.29 -12.58 -3.08
N ASP A 64 8.31 -11.78 -3.39
CA ASP A 64 9.08 -11.01 -2.39
C ASP A 64 8.24 -9.93 -1.69
N PHE A 65 7.25 -9.37 -2.37
CA PHE A 65 6.32 -8.37 -1.83
C PHE A 65 5.00 -8.96 -1.30
N SER A 66 4.98 -10.26 -0.98
CA SER A 66 3.72 -10.94 -0.63
C SER A 66 3.09 -10.46 0.69
N ASP A 67 3.89 -10.10 1.68
CA ASP A 67 3.39 -9.60 2.96
C ASP A 67 2.67 -8.26 2.79
N ASP A 68 3.25 -7.36 2.02
CA ASP A 68 2.72 -6.04 1.72
C ASP A 68 1.50 -6.13 0.78
N GLY A 69 1.62 -6.91 -0.30
CA GLY A 69 0.51 -7.10 -1.25
C GLY A 69 -0.73 -7.72 -0.61
N GLN A 70 -0.56 -8.65 0.34
CA GLN A 70 -1.66 -9.21 1.12
C GLN A 70 -2.23 -8.20 2.12
N ALA A 71 -1.41 -7.31 2.68
CA ALA A 71 -1.86 -6.22 3.53
C ALA A 71 -2.72 -5.22 2.73
N PHE A 72 -2.27 -4.81 1.54
CA PHE A 72 -3.07 -4.01 0.59
C PHE A 72 -4.39 -4.69 0.24
N GLN A 73 -4.37 -5.99 -0.04
CA GLN A 73 -5.59 -6.75 -0.33
C GLN A 73 -6.59 -6.65 0.83
N LYS A 74 -6.13 -6.80 2.07
CA LYS A 74 -7.01 -6.65 3.25
C LYS A 74 -7.57 -5.24 3.35
N GLY A 75 -6.77 -4.20 3.06
CA GLY A 75 -7.21 -2.81 3.03
C GLY A 75 -8.30 -2.56 2.01
N TYR A 76 -8.11 -3.00 0.76
CA TYR A 76 -9.11 -2.90 -0.30
C TYR A 76 -10.39 -3.64 0.04
N GLN A 77 -10.29 -4.88 0.57
CA GLN A 77 -11.43 -5.71 0.95
C GLN A 77 -12.20 -5.16 2.15
N LEU A 78 -11.51 -4.58 3.13
CA LEU A 78 -12.13 -3.95 4.28
C LEU A 78 -12.93 -2.72 3.85
N TRP A 79 -12.30 -1.82 3.09
CA TRP A 79 -12.98 -0.65 2.56
C TRP A 79 -14.21 -1.04 1.71
N ALA A 80 -14.07 -1.99 0.79
CA ALA A 80 -15.19 -2.45 -0.04
C ALA A 80 -16.34 -3.02 0.80
N SER A 81 -16.01 -3.75 1.87
CA SER A 81 -16.99 -4.27 2.83
C SER A 81 -17.76 -3.14 3.52
N ASP A 82 -17.04 -2.12 4.01
CA ASP A 82 -17.63 -1.00 4.73
C ASP A 82 -18.52 -0.12 3.82
N VAL A 83 -18.05 0.14 2.61
CA VAL A 83 -18.86 0.86 1.61
C VAL A 83 -20.11 0.07 1.26
N ASN A 84 -20.00 -1.23 1.04
CA ASN A 84 -21.14 -2.08 0.67
C ASN A 84 -22.16 -2.19 1.80
N SER A 85 -21.70 -2.28 3.05
CA SER A 85 -22.59 -2.29 4.23
C SER A 85 -23.36 -0.97 4.39
N SER A 86 -22.79 0.12 3.86
CA SER A 86 -23.37 1.46 3.87
C SER A 86 -24.23 1.78 2.63
N GLY A 87 -24.52 0.78 1.78
CA GLY A 87 -25.37 0.92 0.60
C GLY A 87 -24.62 1.09 -0.72
N GLY A 88 -23.29 0.94 -0.70
CA GLY A 88 -22.43 1.01 -1.89
C GLY A 88 -22.10 2.43 -2.35
N LEU A 89 -21.51 2.57 -3.54
CA LEU A 89 -21.24 3.85 -4.18
C LEU A 89 -22.35 4.18 -5.16
N LEU A 90 -22.95 5.35 -5.02
CA LEU A 90 -24.09 5.79 -5.85
C LEU A 90 -25.24 4.76 -5.87
N GLY A 91 -25.45 4.06 -4.76
CA GLY A 91 -26.46 2.99 -4.64
C GLY A 91 -26.08 1.67 -5.34
N ARG A 92 -24.83 1.51 -5.77
CA ARG A 92 -24.29 0.33 -6.44
C ARG A 92 -23.28 -0.38 -5.53
N GLN A 93 -23.35 -1.70 -5.45
CA GLN A 93 -22.34 -2.48 -4.74
C GLN A 93 -20.98 -2.35 -5.41
N VAL A 94 -19.92 -2.35 -4.63
CA VAL A 94 -18.53 -2.42 -5.09
C VAL A 94 -18.08 -3.86 -5.17
N GLN A 95 -17.43 -4.23 -6.26
CA GLN A 95 -16.85 -5.55 -6.48
C GLN A 95 -15.38 -5.40 -6.85
N LEU A 96 -14.50 -6.11 -6.13
CA LEU A 96 -13.06 -6.11 -6.40
C LEU A 96 -12.70 -7.30 -7.30
N LYS A 97 -11.88 -7.03 -8.32
CA LYS A 97 -11.18 -8.04 -9.10
C LYS A 97 -9.68 -7.85 -8.93
N ILE A 98 -9.09 -8.70 -8.09
CA ILE A 98 -7.66 -8.63 -7.75
C ILE A 98 -6.95 -9.78 -8.45
N LEU A 99 -5.91 -9.47 -9.22
CA LEU A 99 -5.04 -10.43 -9.89
C LEU A 99 -3.69 -10.47 -9.18
N ASN A 100 -3.10 -11.67 -9.05
CA ASN A 100 -1.77 -11.84 -8.49
C ASN A 100 -0.71 -11.51 -9.55
N ASP A 101 0.24 -10.64 -9.20
CA ASP A 101 1.37 -10.31 -10.08
C ASP A 101 2.66 -11.07 -9.72
N ASN A 102 2.65 -11.85 -8.65
CA ASN A 102 3.79 -12.63 -8.19
C ASN A 102 5.04 -11.75 -7.95
N SER A 103 4.86 -10.50 -7.52
CA SER A 103 5.92 -9.49 -7.34
C SER A 103 6.68 -9.16 -8.64
N SER A 104 6.06 -9.42 -9.80
CA SER A 104 6.67 -9.23 -11.13
C SER A 104 6.13 -8.00 -11.85
N PRO A 105 6.99 -7.02 -12.20
CA PRO A 105 6.59 -5.85 -12.99
C PRO A 105 5.91 -6.21 -14.32
N THR A 106 6.41 -7.24 -15.00
CA THR A 106 5.84 -7.72 -16.26
C THR A 106 4.47 -8.34 -16.07
N GLN A 107 4.27 -9.10 -14.99
CA GLN A 107 2.98 -9.70 -14.69
C GLN A 107 1.98 -8.62 -14.26
N ALA A 108 2.37 -7.64 -13.46
CA ALA A 108 1.53 -6.50 -13.09
C ALA A 108 1.04 -5.76 -14.35
N GLN A 109 1.94 -5.46 -15.27
CA GLN A 109 1.60 -4.84 -16.56
C GLN A 109 0.56 -5.68 -17.34
N THR A 110 0.77 -7.00 -17.41
CA THR A 110 -0.14 -7.94 -18.09
C THR A 110 -1.51 -7.97 -17.41
N ASN A 111 -1.54 -7.97 -16.09
CA ASN A 111 -2.76 -7.94 -15.32
C ASN A 111 -3.60 -6.69 -15.62
N TYR A 112 -2.99 -5.49 -15.65
CA TYR A 112 -3.72 -4.28 -15.98
C TYR A 112 -4.21 -4.26 -17.43
N GLN A 113 -3.47 -4.83 -18.37
CA GLN A 113 -3.96 -5.02 -19.74
C GLN A 113 -5.23 -5.88 -19.75
N THR A 114 -5.25 -6.97 -18.98
CA THR A 114 -6.41 -7.85 -18.84
C THR A 114 -7.60 -7.12 -18.19
N LEU A 115 -7.36 -6.43 -17.07
CA LEU A 115 -8.39 -5.68 -16.35
C LEU A 115 -9.06 -4.61 -17.21
N PHE A 116 -8.29 -3.92 -18.06
CA PHE A 116 -8.82 -2.83 -18.88
C PHE A 116 -9.40 -3.30 -20.21
N ALA A 117 -8.72 -4.21 -20.93
CA ALA A 117 -9.14 -4.65 -22.25
C ALA A 117 -10.25 -5.71 -22.22
N SER A 118 -10.09 -6.72 -21.35
CA SER A 118 -10.96 -7.88 -21.30
C SER A 118 -12.07 -7.72 -20.26
N ASP A 119 -11.70 -7.37 -19.02
CA ASP A 119 -12.63 -7.29 -17.90
C ASP A 119 -13.40 -5.97 -17.88
N LYS A 120 -12.86 -4.91 -18.50
CA LYS A 120 -13.47 -3.58 -18.62
C LYS A 120 -13.92 -3.05 -17.26
N VAL A 121 -13.02 -3.09 -16.29
CA VAL A 121 -13.28 -2.58 -14.94
C VAL A 121 -13.69 -1.11 -14.98
N ASP A 122 -14.51 -0.67 -14.05
CA ASP A 122 -14.94 0.73 -13.95
C ASP A 122 -13.83 1.64 -13.42
N LEU A 123 -13.05 1.16 -12.45
CA LEU A 123 -11.98 1.89 -11.75
C LEU A 123 -10.73 1.03 -11.62
N ALA A 124 -9.58 1.66 -11.50
CA ALA A 124 -8.30 1.03 -11.26
C ALA A 124 -7.71 1.44 -9.91
N PHE A 125 -7.43 0.46 -9.06
CA PHE A 125 -6.57 0.63 -7.89
C PHE A 125 -5.15 0.19 -8.24
N GLY A 126 -4.15 0.83 -7.65
CA GLY A 126 -2.75 0.57 -7.95
C GLY A 126 -2.23 -0.76 -7.39
N PRO A 127 -1.06 -1.18 -7.88
CA PRO A 127 -0.34 -2.31 -7.30
C PRO A 127 0.45 -1.88 -6.05
N PHE A 128 1.03 -2.81 -5.36
CA PHE A 128 2.23 -2.64 -4.57
C PHE A 128 3.41 -3.01 -5.47
N SER A 129 4.44 -2.31 -5.63
CA SER A 129 5.08 -1.15 -5.08
C SER A 129 5.40 -0.11 -6.18
N SER A 130 6.33 0.84 -5.95
CA SER A 130 6.81 1.76 -7.01
C SER A 130 7.37 1.03 -8.23
N LEU A 131 8.08 -0.09 -8.00
CA LEU A 131 8.62 -0.96 -9.05
C LEU A 131 7.51 -1.50 -9.98
N LEU A 132 6.37 -1.91 -9.41
CA LEU A 132 5.24 -2.46 -10.16
C LEU A 132 4.32 -1.36 -10.70
N THR A 133 4.24 -0.22 -10.03
CA THR A 133 3.42 0.92 -10.45
C THR A 133 3.94 1.55 -11.73
N THR A 134 5.25 1.69 -11.90
CA THR A 134 5.85 2.31 -13.10
C THR A 134 5.37 1.69 -14.43
N PRO A 135 5.47 0.36 -14.67
CA PRO A 135 4.97 -0.25 -15.89
C PRO A 135 3.44 -0.25 -15.97
N SER A 136 2.74 -0.38 -14.83
CA SER A 136 1.28 -0.38 -14.75
C SER A 136 0.68 0.98 -15.10
N ALA A 137 1.33 2.07 -14.68
CA ALA A 137 0.97 3.45 -15.02
C ALA A 137 0.89 3.68 -16.53
N SER A 138 1.84 3.11 -17.28
CA SER A 138 1.85 3.21 -18.74
C SER A 138 0.65 2.52 -19.39
N VAL A 139 0.17 1.43 -18.81
CA VAL A 139 -1.06 0.77 -19.26
C VAL A 139 -2.28 1.61 -18.91
N ALA A 140 -2.38 2.11 -17.67
CA ALA A 140 -3.49 2.96 -17.24
C ALA A 140 -3.62 4.21 -18.12
N ALA A 141 -2.50 4.88 -18.43
CA ALA A 141 -2.47 6.04 -19.33
C ALA A 141 -3.01 5.71 -20.72
N ARG A 142 -2.57 4.60 -21.32
CA ARG A 142 -2.99 4.17 -22.65
C ARG A 142 -4.49 3.89 -22.74
N TYR A 143 -5.10 3.37 -21.67
CA TYR A 143 -6.52 3.08 -21.60
C TYR A 143 -7.36 4.23 -21.00
N GLY A 144 -6.71 5.33 -20.57
CA GLY A 144 -7.39 6.50 -20.00
C GLY A 144 -7.95 6.31 -18.60
N TYR A 145 -7.39 5.39 -17.81
CA TYR A 145 -7.80 5.17 -16.43
C TYR A 145 -7.08 6.10 -15.45
N ALA A 146 -7.82 6.64 -14.49
CA ALA A 146 -7.25 7.13 -13.26
C ALA A 146 -6.74 5.92 -12.44
N MET A 147 -5.47 5.87 -12.14
CA MET A 147 -4.90 4.88 -11.22
C MET A 147 -4.71 5.55 -9.86
N ILE A 148 -5.55 5.19 -8.90
CA ILE A 148 -5.42 5.66 -7.51
C ILE A 148 -4.68 4.56 -6.76
N GLU A 149 -3.57 4.91 -6.15
CA GLU A 149 -2.63 3.96 -5.56
C GLU A 149 -2.08 4.48 -4.23
N GLY A 150 -1.40 3.66 -3.47
CA GLY A 150 -0.92 3.99 -2.13
C GLY A 150 0.50 3.52 -1.83
N ALA A 151 1.21 2.97 -2.82
CA ALA A 151 2.58 2.46 -2.62
C ALA A 151 3.52 2.76 -3.80
N GLY A 152 3.05 3.54 -4.78
CA GLY A 152 3.82 3.92 -5.96
C GLY A 152 4.51 5.27 -5.86
N GLY A 153 4.85 5.73 -4.66
CA GLY A 153 5.30 7.09 -4.37
C GLY A 153 6.66 7.51 -4.92
N ALA A 154 7.39 6.65 -5.65
CA ALA A 154 8.71 7.00 -6.16
C ALA A 154 8.68 8.15 -7.17
N PRO A 155 9.63 9.10 -7.10
CA PRO A 155 9.75 10.19 -8.07
C PRO A 155 9.75 9.73 -9.53
N SER A 156 10.32 8.54 -9.81
CA SER A 156 10.38 7.96 -11.16
C SER A 156 9.01 7.57 -11.72
N VAL A 157 8.06 7.19 -10.88
CA VAL A 157 6.67 6.90 -11.29
C VAL A 157 6.04 8.17 -11.88
N PHE A 158 6.13 9.29 -11.16
CA PHE A 158 5.56 10.57 -11.56
C PHE A 158 6.32 11.25 -12.69
N ALA A 159 7.64 11.04 -12.77
CA ALA A 159 8.47 11.51 -13.87
C ALA A 159 8.38 10.63 -15.13
N SER A 160 7.66 9.52 -15.09
CA SER A 160 7.49 8.64 -16.25
C SER A 160 6.84 9.38 -17.42
N PRO A 161 7.26 9.13 -18.69
CA PRO A 161 6.65 9.78 -19.86
C PRO A 161 5.14 9.59 -19.93
N ALA A 162 4.64 8.43 -19.47
CA ALA A 162 3.22 8.14 -19.43
C ALA A 162 2.47 9.09 -18.48
N ASN A 163 2.94 9.27 -17.24
CA ASN A 163 2.30 10.16 -16.30
C ASN A 163 2.48 11.64 -16.67
N GLN A 164 3.66 12.02 -17.19
CA GLN A 164 3.89 13.39 -17.69
C GLN A 164 2.92 13.79 -18.82
N SER A 165 2.43 12.83 -19.59
CA SER A 165 1.45 13.07 -20.66
C SER A 165 0.00 12.96 -20.17
N ALA A 166 -0.30 11.98 -19.32
CA ALA A 166 -1.68 11.64 -18.96
C ALA A 166 -2.11 12.20 -17.60
N HIS A 167 -1.17 12.52 -16.71
CA HIS A 167 -1.44 12.97 -15.33
C HIS A 167 -2.50 12.13 -14.60
N ASN A 168 -2.39 10.80 -14.75
CA ASN A 168 -3.45 9.88 -14.37
C ASN A 168 -3.11 8.99 -13.15
N ILE A 169 -1.94 9.17 -12.53
CA ILE A 169 -1.51 8.47 -11.32
C ILE A 169 -1.74 9.36 -10.12
N PHE A 170 -2.29 8.80 -9.05
CA PHE A 170 -2.64 9.51 -7.83
C PHE A 170 -2.23 8.70 -6.61
N ASP A 171 -1.10 9.07 -6.00
CA ASP A 171 -0.61 8.45 -4.76
C ASP A 171 -1.25 9.11 -3.54
N VAL A 172 -2.01 8.33 -2.78
CA VAL A 172 -2.70 8.80 -1.58
C VAL A 172 -1.79 8.85 -0.36
N SER A 173 -0.65 8.19 -0.43
CA SER A 173 0.30 8.03 0.68
C SER A 173 1.34 9.14 0.71
N LEU A 174 2.36 8.94 1.53
CA LEU A 174 3.46 9.87 1.71
C LEU A 174 4.41 9.84 0.49
N PRO A 175 4.78 10.99 -0.09
CA PRO A 175 5.88 11.03 -1.06
C PRO A 175 7.15 10.41 -0.48
N ILE A 176 7.70 9.43 -1.17
CA ILE A 176 8.80 8.58 -0.67
C ILE A 176 10.03 9.40 -0.29
N GLU A 177 10.38 10.41 -1.08
CA GLU A 177 11.52 11.27 -0.81
C GLU A 177 11.47 11.96 0.56
N ASP A 178 10.26 12.15 1.11
CA ASP A 178 10.05 12.84 2.38
C ASP A 178 10.08 11.90 3.60
N GLU A 179 10.12 10.60 3.42
CA GLU A 179 10.01 9.61 4.48
C GLU A 179 11.07 9.77 5.59
N LEU A 180 12.31 10.02 5.22
CA LEU A 180 13.41 10.16 6.19
C LEU A 180 13.58 11.61 6.72
N ILE A 181 12.73 12.55 6.29
CA ILE A 181 12.81 13.95 6.75
C ILE A 181 12.67 14.10 8.26
N PRO A 182 11.72 13.45 8.95
CA PRO A 182 11.62 13.54 10.41
C PRO A 182 12.91 13.10 11.11
N PHE A 183 13.54 12.02 10.64
CA PHE A 183 14.83 11.56 11.19
C PHE A 183 15.94 12.58 10.96
N VAL A 184 16.06 13.12 9.76
CA VAL A 184 17.08 14.14 9.43
C VAL A 184 16.88 15.39 10.28
N ASN A 185 15.65 15.88 10.43
CA ASN A 185 15.32 17.02 11.26
C ASN A 185 15.65 16.78 12.74
N TRP A 186 15.40 15.56 13.23
CA TRP A 186 15.80 15.18 14.57
C TRP A 186 17.33 15.21 14.74
N VAL A 187 18.09 14.63 13.82
CA VAL A 187 19.56 14.70 13.86
C VAL A 187 20.04 16.16 13.83
N ALA A 188 19.41 17.02 13.03
CA ALA A 188 19.72 18.45 12.98
C ALA A 188 19.45 19.16 14.32
N SER A 189 18.44 18.73 15.07
CA SER A 189 18.10 19.28 16.38
C SER A 189 19.05 18.85 17.51
N LEU A 190 19.83 17.79 17.31
CA LEU A 190 20.79 17.31 18.31
C LEU A 190 21.94 18.30 18.48
N PRO A 191 22.49 18.44 19.70
CA PRO A 191 23.77 19.13 19.91
C PRO A 191 24.84 18.55 18.98
N PRO A 192 25.76 19.36 18.43
CA PRO A 192 26.80 18.87 17.49
C PRO A 192 27.63 17.69 18.01
N SER A 193 27.85 17.61 19.33
CA SER A 193 28.57 16.50 19.97
C SER A 193 27.80 15.17 19.95
N GLN A 194 26.48 15.20 19.81
CA GLN A 194 25.61 14.02 19.77
C GLN A 194 25.24 13.58 18.36
N ARG A 195 25.51 14.43 17.36
CA ARG A 195 25.29 14.07 15.96
C ARG A 195 26.26 12.96 15.52
N PRO A 196 25.83 12.03 14.63
CA PRO A 196 26.75 11.08 14.05
C PRO A 196 27.82 11.83 13.24
N LYS A 197 29.09 11.44 13.38
CA LYS A 197 30.18 12.03 12.60
C LYS A 197 30.33 11.42 11.22
N THR A 198 29.91 10.16 11.09
CA THR A 198 29.98 9.35 9.86
C THR A 198 28.68 8.62 9.61
N ALA A 199 28.31 8.50 8.33
CA ALA A 199 27.14 7.72 7.94
C ALA A 199 27.41 6.90 6.68
N ALA A 200 26.74 5.73 6.61
CA ALA A 200 26.73 4.83 5.48
C ALA A 200 25.30 4.79 4.89
N TYR A 201 25.24 4.73 3.56
CA TYR A 201 24.02 4.79 2.77
C TYR A 201 24.03 3.63 1.75
N PRO A 202 23.82 2.38 2.21
CA PRO A 202 23.54 1.27 1.31
C PRO A 202 22.11 1.39 0.79
N MET A 203 21.90 1.20 -0.52
CA MET A 203 20.59 1.35 -1.19
C MET A 203 20.34 0.16 -2.09
N ALA A 204 19.19 -0.47 -1.97
CA ALA A 204 18.75 -1.47 -2.94
C ALA A 204 18.50 -0.80 -4.30
N ASP A 205 18.75 -1.52 -5.39
CA ASP A 205 18.43 -1.08 -6.77
C ASP A 205 16.93 -1.20 -6.99
N ASP A 206 16.20 -0.33 -6.31
CA ASP A 206 14.74 -0.27 -6.34
C ASP A 206 14.27 1.19 -6.34
N PRO A 207 13.30 1.58 -7.17
CA PRO A 207 12.84 2.96 -7.27
C PRO A 207 12.24 3.54 -5.98
N PHE A 208 11.84 2.70 -5.02
CA PHE A 208 11.42 3.12 -3.68
C PHE A 208 12.61 3.36 -2.74
N ALA A 209 13.64 2.51 -2.81
CA ALA A 209 14.66 2.42 -1.76
C ALA A 209 15.65 3.58 -1.75
N ASP A 210 16.07 4.11 -2.90
CA ASP A 210 17.14 5.08 -2.98
C ASP A 210 16.72 6.55 -2.84
N PRO A 211 15.55 7.06 -3.29
CA PRO A 211 15.22 8.48 -3.18
C PRO A 211 15.23 9.03 -1.74
N PRO A 212 14.60 8.39 -0.73
CA PRO A 212 14.63 8.93 0.63
C PRO A 212 16.02 8.93 1.24
N VAL A 213 16.84 7.89 0.95
CA VAL A 213 18.21 7.78 1.44
C VAL A 213 19.12 8.83 0.79
N GLN A 214 18.96 9.07 -0.51
CA GLN A 214 19.73 10.10 -1.23
C GLN A 214 19.42 11.50 -0.69
N LEU A 215 18.16 11.84 -0.46
CA LEU A 215 17.78 13.14 0.13
C LEU A 215 18.30 13.26 1.56
N ALA A 216 18.18 12.21 2.37
CA ALA A 216 18.73 12.19 3.73
C ALA A 216 20.27 12.35 3.72
N GLN A 217 20.99 11.68 2.82
CA GLN A 217 22.43 11.82 2.64
C GLN A 217 22.80 13.27 2.33
N GLN A 218 22.12 13.90 1.38
CA GLN A 218 22.37 15.29 1.00
C GLN A 218 22.22 16.23 2.21
N ARG A 219 21.14 16.08 2.97
CA ARG A 219 20.84 16.92 4.14
C ARG A 219 21.79 16.67 5.30
N LEU A 220 22.12 15.41 5.60
CA LEU A 220 23.08 15.06 6.66
C LEU A 220 24.50 15.53 6.31
N LYS A 221 24.90 15.47 5.04
CA LYS A 221 26.16 16.06 4.56
C LYS A 221 26.25 17.58 4.81
N ALA A 222 25.13 18.30 4.60
CA ALA A 222 25.05 19.72 4.91
C ALA A 222 25.19 20.03 6.42
N LEU A 223 24.87 19.07 7.30
CA LEU A 223 25.10 19.15 8.75
C LEU A 223 26.50 18.74 9.17
N GLY A 224 27.41 18.43 8.22
CA GLY A 224 28.80 18.04 8.49
C GLY A 224 28.97 16.52 8.74
N VAL A 225 27.96 15.69 8.53
CA VAL A 225 28.09 14.23 8.63
C VAL A 225 28.86 13.70 7.43
N LYS A 226 29.99 13.03 7.67
CA LYS A 226 30.86 12.49 6.60
C LYS A 226 30.24 11.21 6.05
N THR A 227 30.03 11.15 4.73
CA THR A 227 29.69 9.91 4.02
C THR A 227 30.92 8.99 3.97
N VAL A 228 30.81 7.77 4.48
CA VAL A 228 31.87 6.75 4.45
C VAL A 228 31.51 5.56 3.54
N TYR A 229 30.22 5.43 3.18
CA TYR A 229 29.71 4.46 2.21
C TYR A 229 28.47 5.04 1.54
N SER A 230 28.37 4.90 0.22
CA SER A 230 27.15 5.24 -0.54
C SER A 230 27.20 4.43 -1.83
N LYS A 231 26.44 3.33 -1.89
CA LYS A 231 26.39 2.43 -3.07
C LYS A 231 25.02 1.78 -3.19
N ILE A 232 24.64 1.56 -4.43
CA ILE A 232 23.49 0.73 -4.80
C ILE A 232 23.96 -0.74 -4.84
N PHE A 233 23.13 -1.64 -4.32
CA PHE A 233 23.30 -3.09 -4.43
C PHE A 233 22.07 -3.69 -5.09
N PRO A 234 22.17 -4.84 -5.79
CA PRO A 234 21.02 -5.46 -6.44
C PRO A 234 19.89 -5.76 -5.45
N ALA A 235 18.67 -5.33 -5.76
CA ALA A 235 17.49 -5.53 -4.91
C ALA A 235 17.11 -7.02 -4.81
N GLU A 236 17.19 -7.71 -5.94
CA GLU A 236 16.97 -9.16 -6.00
C GLU A 236 18.33 -9.87 -5.96
N ASN A 237 18.82 -10.18 -4.77
CA ASN A 237 20.12 -10.80 -4.65
C ASN A 237 20.04 -12.05 -3.76
N ALA A 238 20.69 -13.14 -4.23
CA ALA A 238 20.87 -14.35 -3.43
C ALA A 238 21.67 -14.10 -2.14
N SER A 239 22.40 -12.96 -2.01
CA SER A 239 23.13 -12.61 -0.80
C SER A 239 23.40 -11.11 -0.72
N TYR A 240 22.84 -10.44 0.28
CA TYR A 240 23.13 -9.05 0.64
C TYR A 240 24.41 -8.90 1.49
N LYS A 241 24.98 -10.03 1.93
CA LYS A 241 26.13 -10.06 2.83
C LYS A 241 27.34 -9.25 2.34
N PRO A 242 27.76 -9.30 1.05
CA PRO A 242 28.90 -8.50 0.60
C PRO A 242 28.72 -6.99 0.75
N ALA A 243 27.50 -6.48 0.55
CA ALA A 243 27.21 -5.06 0.77
C ALA A 243 27.22 -4.72 2.27
N ALA A 244 26.60 -5.57 3.10
CA ALA A 244 26.58 -5.42 4.54
C ALA A 244 27.98 -5.46 5.16
N ASP A 245 28.85 -6.38 4.72
CA ASP A 245 30.24 -6.49 5.16
C ASP A 245 31.04 -5.22 4.85
N GLN A 246 30.86 -4.64 3.65
CA GLN A 246 31.50 -3.39 3.27
C GLN A 246 31.02 -2.23 4.16
N VAL A 247 29.73 -2.17 4.49
CA VAL A 247 29.20 -1.15 5.41
C VAL A 247 29.79 -1.31 6.80
N ALA A 248 29.79 -2.53 7.36
CA ALA A 248 30.36 -2.81 8.67
C ALA A 248 31.83 -2.42 8.78
N ALA A 249 32.63 -2.72 7.74
CA ALA A 249 34.06 -2.37 7.68
C ALA A 249 34.34 -0.85 7.74
N THR A 250 33.34 0.00 7.44
CA THR A 250 33.49 1.46 7.54
C THR A 250 33.44 1.99 8.96
N GLY A 251 32.84 1.25 9.89
CA GLY A 251 32.59 1.72 11.25
C GLY A 251 31.68 2.94 11.32
N ALA A 252 30.76 3.12 10.37
CA ALA A 252 29.83 4.23 10.32
C ALA A 252 29.01 4.36 11.61
N GLN A 253 28.82 5.58 12.13
CA GLN A 253 28.02 5.80 13.33
C GLN A 253 26.52 5.76 13.07
N ALA A 254 26.10 6.10 11.85
CA ALA A 254 24.72 5.97 11.39
C ALA A 254 24.68 5.13 10.11
N VAL A 255 23.66 4.28 10.00
CA VAL A 255 23.32 3.56 8.77
C VAL A 255 21.91 3.95 8.37
N LEU A 256 21.77 4.41 7.13
CA LEU A 256 20.48 4.65 6.49
C LEU A 256 20.38 3.64 5.35
N LEU A 257 19.60 2.58 5.55
CA LEU A 257 19.46 1.47 4.61
C LEU A 257 18.23 1.69 3.73
N GLY A 258 18.45 1.90 2.45
CA GLY A 258 17.39 1.82 1.44
C GLY A 258 17.04 0.34 1.22
N SER A 259 15.98 -0.10 1.85
CA SER A 259 15.47 -1.47 1.80
C SER A 259 14.00 -1.47 1.41
N THR A 260 13.53 -2.59 0.89
CA THR A 260 12.15 -2.81 0.47
C THR A 260 11.43 -3.87 1.32
N ASP A 261 12.18 -4.69 2.07
CA ASP A 261 11.67 -5.90 2.68
C ASP A 261 12.44 -6.33 3.94
N VAL A 262 11.86 -7.28 4.69
CA VAL A 262 12.45 -7.89 5.88
C VAL A 262 13.71 -8.71 5.55
N PRO A 263 13.77 -9.53 4.49
CA PRO A 263 14.96 -10.29 4.10
C PRO A 263 16.21 -9.42 3.96
N THR A 264 16.12 -8.29 3.27
CA THR A 264 17.22 -7.33 3.11
C THR A 264 17.71 -6.82 4.46
N VAL A 265 16.81 -6.32 5.30
CA VAL A 265 17.18 -5.77 6.62
C VAL A 265 17.79 -6.83 7.52
N SER A 266 17.21 -8.03 7.58
CA SER A 266 17.70 -9.12 8.41
C SER A 266 19.10 -9.59 7.98
N ALA A 267 19.39 -9.63 6.68
CA ALA A 267 20.71 -9.98 6.18
C ALA A 267 21.78 -8.94 6.57
N PHE A 268 21.45 -7.65 6.51
CA PHE A 268 22.36 -6.59 6.99
C PHE A 268 22.59 -6.72 8.51
N MET A 269 21.54 -6.92 9.30
CA MET A 269 21.66 -7.05 10.74
C MET A 269 22.50 -8.27 11.14
N GLN A 270 22.28 -9.43 10.52
CA GLN A 270 23.05 -10.63 10.73
C GLN A 270 24.55 -10.44 10.40
N ALA A 271 24.86 -9.80 9.29
CA ALA A 271 26.24 -9.50 8.91
C ALA A 271 26.90 -8.53 9.91
N PHE A 272 26.18 -7.52 10.38
CA PHE A 272 26.67 -6.58 11.38
C PHE A 272 26.94 -7.26 12.73
N GLU A 273 26.05 -8.14 13.16
CA GLU A 273 26.22 -8.94 14.39
C GLU A 273 27.47 -9.84 14.28
N GLN A 274 27.61 -10.58 13.18
CA GLN A 274 28.76 -11.45 12.91
C GLN A 274 30.11 -10.68 12.91
N GLN A 275 30.10 -9.44 12.49
CA GLN A 275 31.30 -8.58 12.48
C GLN A 275 31.46 -7.73 13.74
N HIS A 276 30.66 -7.95 14.75
CA HIS A 276 30.64 -7.15 15.99
C HIS A 276 30.51 -5.64 15.73
N TYR A 277 29.88 -5.28 14.63
CA TYR A 277 29.60 -3.90 14.29
C TYR A 277 28.19 -3.51 14.73
N ASN A 278 28.08 -2.43 15.50
CA ASN A 278 26.80 -1.90 15.97
C ASN A 278 26.73 -0.39 15.71
N PRO A 279 26.00 0.09 14.69
CA PRO A 279 25.83 1.53 14.46
C PRO A 279 25.03 2.16 15.62
N LYS A 280 25.35 3.40 15.96
CA LYS A 280 24.62 4.16 16.99
C LYS A 280 23.19 4.47 16.57
N MET A 281 22.96 4.65 15.27
CA MET A 281 21.66 4.94 14.64
C MET A 281 21.50 4.02 13.45
N PHE A 282 20.38 3.31 13.38
CA PHE A 282 20.04 2.45 12.25
C PHE A 282 18.57 2.68 11.86
N ILE A 283 18.37 3.24 10.67
CA ILE A 283 17.08 3.48 10.07
C ILE A 283 17.04 2.80 8.71
N CYS A 284 15.94 2.14 8.41
CA CYS A 284 15.65 1.48 7.14
C CYS A 284 14.50 2.18 6.44
N ALA A 285 14.43 2.17 5.11
CA ALA A 285 13.30 2.73 4.36
C ALA A 285 12.04 1.88 4.56
N ALA A 286 12.16 0.55 4.53
CA ALA A 286 11.10 -0.41 4.85
C ALA A 286 11.69 -1.65 5.52
N GLY A 287 10.81 -2.58 5.96
CA GLY A 287 11.13 -3.86 6.59
C GLY A 287 10.85 -3.88 8.08
N PRO A 288 11.40 -2.97 8.92
CA PRO A 288 11.07 -2.95 10.34
C PRO A 288 9.61 -2.63 10.68
N ASP A 289 8.84 -2.09 9.77
CA ASP A 289 7.39 -1.84 9.89
C ASP A 289 6.53 -3.09 9.74
N GLN A 290 7.10 -4.20 9.26
CA GLN A 290 6.42 -5.48 9.03
C GLN A 290 6.14 -6.30 10.32
N GLY A 291 6.04 -5.63 11.46
CA GLY A 291 5.52 -6.19 12.71
C GLY A 291 6.19 -7.48 13.17
N ALA A 292 5.39 -8.54 13.28
CA ALA A 292 5.86 -9.84 13.75
C ALA A 292 6.80 -10.53 12.76
N ALA A 293 6.67 -10.31 11.45
CA ALA A 293 7.56 -10.86 10.44
C ALA A 293 9.00 -10.36 10.68
N PHE A 294 9.16 -9.04 10.87
CA PHE A 294 10.47 -8.45 11.18
C PHE A 294 11.06 -8.97 12.49
N THR A 295 10.30 -8.90 13.60
CA THR A 295 10.83 -9.30 14.91
C THR A 295 11.14 -10.78 15.01
N SER A 296 10.44 -11.62 14.22
CA SER A 296 10.75 -13.06 14.13
C SER A 296 12.02 -13.32 13.33
N ALA A 297 12.29 -12.55 12.28
CA ALA A 297 13.47 -12.72 11.43
C ALA A 297 14.76 -12.28 12.13
N VAL A 298 14.73 -11.18 12.91
CA VAL A 298 15.94 -10.59 13.51
C VAL A 298 16.10 -10.88 15.02
N GLY A 299 15.05 -11.39 15.64
CA GLY A 299 14.97 -11.55 17.10
C GLY A 299 14.53 -10.24 17.78
N LYS A 300 13.63 -10.36 18.77
CA LYS A 300 13.06 -9.19 19.48
C LYS A 300 14.11 -8.29 20.10
N GLY A 301 15.16 -8.86 20.72
CA GLY A 301 16.24 -8.08 21.31
C GLY A 301 16.95 -7.21 20.26
N ASN A 302 17.30 -7.77 19.12
CA ASN A 302 18.01 -7.13 18.03
C ASN A 302 17.15 -6.08 17.30
N ALA A 303 15.82 -6.24 17.29
CA ALA A 303 14.92 -5.23 16.76
C ALA A 303 14.96 -3.91 17.55
N THR A 304 15.36 -3.95 18.83
CA THR A 304 15.34 -2.77 19.70
C THR A 304 16.25 -1.67 19.17
N GLY A 305 15.72 -0.47 19.03
CA GLY A 305 16.43 0.70 18.50
C GLY A 305 16.40 0.82 16.98
N MET A 306 15.90 -0.20 16.25
CA MET A 306 15.68 -0.12 14.80
C MET A 306 14.59 0.90 14.48
N MET A 307 14.85 1.74 13.48
CA MET A 307 13.93 2.79 13.05
C MET A 307 13.46 2.57 11.63
N VAL A 308 12.24 3.04 11.34
CA VAL A 308 11.64 3.03 10.01
C VAL A 308 10.66 4.19 9.88
N PRO A 309 10.54 4.84 8.70
CA PRO A 309 9.50 5.82 8.43
C PRO A 309 8.16 5.15 8.20
N ASN A 310 7.08 5.89 8.34
CA ASN A 310 5.76 5.52 7.86
C ASN A 310 4.81 6.72 7.82
N GLY A 311 3.76 6.66 6.98
CA GLY A 311 2.71 7.68 6.88
C GLY A 311 1.54 7.45 7.84
N TRP A 312 1.46 6.27 8.49
CA TRP A 312 0.34 5.91 9.34
C TRP A 312 0.75 4.98 10.49
N TYR A 313 -0.07 4.95 11.52
CA TYR A 313 0.03 3.99 12.64
C TYR A 313 -1.33 3.80 13.34
N PRO A 314 -1.58 2.66 14.02
CA PRO A 314 -2.88 2.35 14.61
C PRO A 314 -3.37 3.34 15.66
N GLY A 315 -2.46 4.08 16.30
CA GLY A 315 -2.77 5.13 17.27
C GLY A 315 -3.02 6.52 16.64
N TYR A 316 -3.06 6.62 15.32
CA TYR A 316 -3.28 7.91 14.64
C TYR A 316 -4.62 8.52 15.04
N ALA A 317 -4.58 9.77 15.53
CA ALA A 317 -5.71 10.47 16.09
C ALA A 317 -6.69 10.99 15.01
N ASN A 318 -7.28 10.09 14.27
CA ASN A 318 -8.23 10.33 13.19
C ASN A 318 -9.44 9.40 13.40
N PRO A 319 -10.69 9.91 13.52
CA PRO A 319 -11.86 9.06 13.74
C PRO A 319 -12.06 7.97 12.68
N ALA A 320 -11.79 8.27 11.41
CA ALA A 320 -11.87 7.28 10.33
C ALA A 320 -10.82 6.18 10.50
N SER A 321 -9.60 6.55 10.91
CA SER A 321 -8.53 5.60 11.23
C SER A 321 -8.91 4.69 12.40
N GLN A 322 -9.43 5.26 13.48
CA GLN A 322 -9.85 4.48 14.65
C GLN A 322 -10.98 3.49 14.32
N LYS A 323 -11.92 3.92 13.47
CA LYS A 323 -12.98 3.02 12.97
C LYS A 323 -12.39 1.88 12.13
N MET A 324 -11.51 2.19 11.18
CA MET A 324 -10.86 1.18 10.34
C MET A 324 -10.09 0.16 11.18
N VAL A 325 -9.37 0.60 12.23
CA VAL A 325 -8.67 -0.29 13.16
C VAL A 325 -9.65 -1.23 13.88
N GLN A 326 -10.79 -0.72 14.35
CA GLN A 326 -11.82 -1.54 15.00
C GLN A 326 -12.42 -2.57 14.02
N ASP A 327 -12.76 -2.14 12.82
CA ASP A 327 -13.35 -3.01 11.78
C ASP A 327 -12.35 -4.07 11.32
N TYR A 328 -11.08 -3.72 11.21
CA TYR A 328 -10.01 -4.68 10.89
C TYR A 328 -9.91 -5.77 11.94
N VAL A 329 -9.79 -5.39 13.22
CA VAL A 329 -9.68 -6.37 14.33
C VAL A 329 -10.94 -7.24 14.41
N ALA A 330 -12.12 -6.65 14.22
CA ALA A 330 -13.37 -7.40 14.20
C ALA A 330 -13.43 -8.43 13.07
N LYS A 331 -12.87 -8.11 11.90
CA LYS A 331 -12.95 -8.96 10.70
C LYS A 331 -11.82 -9.99 10.62
N TYR A 332 -10.59 -9.59 10.97
CA TYR A 332 -9.40 -10.41 10.76
C TYR A 332 -8.78 -10.93 12.07
N GLY A 333 -9.25 -10.45 13.23
CA GLY A 333 -8.68 -10.77 14.54
C GLY A 333 -7.40 -10.00 14.83
N GLY A 334 -6.67 -10.44 15.85
CA GLY A 334 -5.43 -9.81 16.31
C GLY A 334 -5.66 -8.57 17.19
N SER A 335 -4.66 -7.73 17.25
CA SER A 335 -4.65 -6.47 18.00
C SER A 335 -4.37 -5.29 17.07
N PRO A 336 -4.66 -4.04 17.47
CA PRO A 336 -4.31 -2.87 16.67
C PRO A 336 -2.83 -2.80 16.25
N SER A 337 -1.92 -3.28 17.10
CA SER A 337 -0.48 -3.27 16.82
C SER A 337 -0.04 -4.29 15.75
N ASP A 338 -0.93 -5.20 15.35
CA ASP A 338 -0.65 -6.19 14.31
C ASP A 338 -1.07 -5.67 12.91
N ILE A 339 -1.67 -4.48 12.85
CA ILE A 339 -2.11 -3.89 11.59
C ILE A 339 -0.92 -3.21 10.92
N ASN A 340 -0.52 -3.75 9.78
CA ASN A 340 0.46 -3.14 8.90
C ASN A 340 -0.10 -1.83 8.29
N ALA A 341 0.76 -0.84 8.08
CA ALA A 341 0.38 0.44 7.47
C ALA A 341 -0.19 0.28 6.06
N ASP A 342 0.29 -0.70 5.30
CA ASP A 342 -0.21 -1.02 3.96
C ASP A 342 -1.72 -1.32 3.92
N VAL A 343 -2.26 -1.84 5.03
CA VAL A 343 -3.72 -1.99 5.17
C VAL A 343 -4.42 -0.63 5.14
N ALA A 344 -3.84 0.36 5.84
CA ALA A 344 -4.41 1.71 5.89
C ALA A 344 -4.23 2.44 4.54
N GLU A 345 -3.12 2.22 3.87
CA GLU A 345 -2.86 2.74 2.53
C GLU A 345 -3.87 2.19 1.52
N GLY A 346 -4.04 0.88 1.47
CA GLY A 346 -5.06 0.26 0.63
C GLY A 346 -6.49 0.75 0.96
N TYR A 347 -6.81 0.90 2.24
CA TYR A 347 -8.11 1.44 2.64
C TYR A 347 -8.29 2.90 2.20
N ALA A 348 -7.24 3.74 2.30
CA ALA A 348 -7.24 5.13 1.89
C ALA A 348 -7.45 5.31 0.38
N VAL A 349 -6.85 4.43 -0.45
CA VAL A 349 -7.10 4.37 -1.90
C VAL A 349 -8.60 4.27 -2.18
N GLY A 350 -9.27 3.35 -1.50
CA GLY A 350 -10.71 3.19 -1.63
C GLY A 350 -11.50 4.43 -1.19
N GLN A 351 -11.09 5.07 -0.08
CA GLN A 351 -11.76 6.28 0.41
C GLN A 351 -11.64 7.45 -0.58
N VAL A 352 -10.47 7.65 -1.17
CA VAL A 352 -10.25 8.69 -2.19
C VAL A 352 -11.06 8.39 -3.45
N ALA A 353 -11.09 7.14 -3.91
CA ALA A 353 -11.91 6.72 -5.05
C ALA A 353 -13.40 6.96 -4.80
N ALA A 354 -13.90 6.64 -3.59
CA ALA A 354 -15.30 6.85 -3.23
C ALA A 354 -15.69 8.32 -3.27
N GLN A 355 -14.84 9.21 -2.75
CA GLN A 355 -15.07 10.65 -2.77
C GLN A 355 -15.07 11.19 -4.22
N ALA A 356 -14.14 10.73 -5.05
CA ALA A 356 -14.07 11.12 -6.46
C ALA A 356 -15.30 10.65 -7.25
N VAL A 357 -15.72 9.39 -7.08
CA VAL A 357 -16.94 8.83 -7.71
C VAL A 357 -18.19 9.59 -7.28
N THR A 358 -18.30 9.92 -5.99
CA THR A 358 -19.45 10.65 -5.45
C THR A 358 -19.51 12.08 -6.00
N ALA A 359 -18.38 12.78 -6.04
CA ALA A 359 -18.29 14.15 -6.53
C ALA A 359 -18.58 14.25 -8.04
N THR A 360 -18.06 13.30 -8.81
CA THR A 360 -18.24 13.24 -10.27
C THR A 360 -19.56 12.58 -10.69
N LYS A 361 -20.31 12.02 -9.72
CA LYS A 361 -21.57 11.28 -9.91
C LYS A 361 -21.43 10.11 -10.89
N GLY A 362 -20.29 9.42 -10.88
CA GLY A 362 -20.08 8.28 -11.78
C GLY A 362 -18.62 7.80 -11.79
N THR A 363 -18.37 6.82 -12.66
CA THR A 363 -17.06 6.15 -12.82
C THR A 363 -16.31 6.60 -14.10
N ASN A 364 -16.63 7.79 -14.64
CA ASN A 364 -15.91 8.31 -15.80
C ASN A 364 -14.50 8.76 -15.40
N ASN A 365 -13.50 8.05 -15.87
CA ASN A 365 -12.11 8.24 -15.48
C ASN A 365 -11.58 9.64 -15.82
N ALA A 366 -11.95 10.24 -16.96
CA ALA A 366 -11.51 11.59 -17.31
C ALA A 366 -12.06 12.64 -16.33
N LYS A 367 -13.32 12.48 -15.87
CA LYS A 367 -13.89 13.36 -14.84
C LYS A 367 -13.22 13.16 -13.48
N ILE A 368 -12.89 11.91 -13.13
CA ILE A 368 -12.17 11.58 -11.89
C ILE A 368 -10.79 12.23 -11.92
N ILE A 369 -10.01 12.08 -13.00
CA ILE A 369 -8.70 12.72 -13.17
C ILE A 369 -8.82 14.26 -12.98
N SER A 370 -9.76 14.89 -13.68
CA SER A 370 -9.99 16.35 -13.56
C SER A 370 -10.36 16.76 -12.15
N TYR A 371 -11.18 15.97 -11.46
CA TYR A 371 -11.59 16.24 -10.08
C TYR A 371 -10.40 16.12 -9.10
N LEU A 372 -9.61 15.07 -9.22
CA LEU A 372 -8.44 14.86 -8.35
C LEU A 372 -7.38 15.95 -8.52
N HIS A 373 -7.21 16.49 -9.73
CA HIS A 373 -6.33 17.64 -10.00
C HIS A 373 -6.95 19.02 -9.69
N SER A 374 -8.20 19.09 -9.22
CA SER A 374 -8.84 20.39 -8.95
C SER A 374 -8.30 21.12 -7.71
N GLY A 375 -7.35 20.54 -7.00
CA GLY A 375 -6.82 21.06 -5.74
C GLY A 375 -7.74 20.81 -4.55
N VAL A 376 -8.74 19.94 -4.70
CA VAL A 376 -9.59 19.50 -3.59
C VAL A 376 -8.77 18.80 -2.51
N THR A 377 -9.15 19.03 -1.27
CA THR A 377 -8.62 18.24 -0.13
C THR A 377 -9.62 17.14 0.21
N LEU A 378 -9.18 15.92 0.14
CA LEU A 378 -9.92 14.70 0.44
C LEU A 378 -9.53 14.19 1.84
N SER A 379 -10.38 13.35 2.42
CA SER A 379 -10.13 12.76 3.73
C SER A 379 -9.80 11.28 3.60
N SER A 380 -8.84 10.80 4.37
CA SER A 380 -8.52 9.39 4.46
C SER A 380 -8.18 8.97 5.90
N VAL A 381 -8.03 7.66 6.10
CA VAL A 381 -7.54 7.11 7.38
C VAL A 381 -6.09 7.55 7.68
N GLN A 382 -5.33 7.94 6.66
CA GLN A 382 -3.97 8.47 6.80
C GLN A 382 -3.95 10.00 7.01
N GLY A 383 -5.11 10.66 7.02
CA GLY A 383 -5.23 12.11 7.12
C GLY A 383 -5.70 12.75 5.81
N PRO A 384 -5.41 14.06 5.62
CA PRO A 384 -5.81 14.76 4.40
C PRO A 384 -5.01 14.31 3.19
N VAL A 385 -5.69 14.23 2.04
CA VAL A 385 -5.08 13.94 0.74
C VAL A 385 -5.35 15.09 -0.19
N ARG A 386 -4.30 15.70 -0.73
CA ARG A 386 -4.37 16.73 -1.73
C ARG A 386 -3.29 16.50 -2.77
N PHE A 387 -3.70 16.27 -3.99
CA PHE A 387 -2.77 16.00 -5.07
C PHE A 387 -2.14 17.28 -5.64
N ASP A 388 -0.85 17.22 -5.90
CA ASP A 388 -0.15 18.20 -6.72
C ASP A 388 -0.43 17.98 -8.22
N ASN A 389 0.23 18.76 -9.08
CA ASN A 389 0.06 18.66 -10.53
C ASN A 389 0.54 17.31 -11.11
N PHE A 390 1.32 16.55 -10.36
CA PHE A 390 1.84 15.25 -10.79
C PHE A 390 1.06 14.08 -10.19
N GLY A 391 0.19 14.33 -9.22
CA GLY A 391 -0.61 13.32 -8.53
C GLY A 391 -0.01 12.83 -7.21
N LYS A 392 1.01 13.49 -6.66
CA LYS A 392 1.55 13.21 -5.33
C LYS A 392 0.71 13.85 -4.24
N ASN A 393 0.54 13.18 -3.11
CA ASN A 393 -0.14 13.75 -1.95
C ASN A 393 0.74 14.79 -1.23
N SER A 394 0.49 16.06 -1.51
CA SER A 394 1.20 17.19 -0.91
C SER A 394 0.78 17.50 0.54
N SER A 395 -0.18 16.79 1.10
CA SER A 395 -0.70 16.98 2.46
C SER A 395 -0.32 15.84 3.40
N ALA A 396 0.37 14.82 2.93
CA ALA A 396 0.79 13.69 3.74
C ALA A 396 1.80 14.10 4.82
N ALA A 397 1.77 13.40 5.95
CA ALA A 397 2.71 13.59 7.05
C ALA A 397 3.62 12.36 7.19
N ALA A 398 4.93 12.61 7.34
CA ALA A 398 5.90 11.58 7.64
C ALA A 398 6.07 11.42 9.15
N PHE A 399 6.15 10.17 9.60
CA PHE A 399 6.50 9.80 10.96
C PHE A 399 7.74 8.89 10.95
N THR A 400 8.47 8.84 12.06
CA THR A 400 9.47 7.80 12.28
C THR A 400 9.06 6.97 13.49
N PHE A 401 9.17 5.67 13.33
CA PHE A 401 8.91 4.67 14.35
C PHE A 401 10.19 4.01 14.81
N GLN A 402 10.16 3.48 16.03
CA GLN A 402 11.28 2.72 16.59
C GLN A 402 10.76 1.53 17.38
N TRP A 403 11.41 0.40 17.20
CA TRP A 403 11.21 -0.75 18.07
C TRP A 403 11.83 -0.48 19.43
N GLN A 404 11.05 -0.66 20.49
CA GLN A 404 11.43 -0.41 21.88
C GLN A 404 11.03 -1.57 22.79
N GLN A 405 11.32 -1.47 24.10
CA GLN A 405 10.95 -2.47 25.11
C GLN A 405 11.34 -3.90 24.70
N GLN A 406 12.61 -4.10 24.38
CA GLN A 406 13.14 -5.37 23.91
C GLN A 406 12.42 -5.92 22.66
N GLY A 407 12.10 -5.05 21.72
CA GLY A 407 11.46 -5.40 20.45
C GLY A 407 10.00 -5.84 20.58
N THR A 408 9.33 -5.50 21.67
CA THR A 408 7.92 -5.83 21.88
C THR A 408 6.97 -4.65 21.62
N ALA A 409 7.52 -3.44 21.47
CA ALA A 409 6.74 -2.23 21.26
C ALA A 409 7.25 -1.44 20.05
N TYR A 410 6.39 -1.30 19.05
CA TYR A 410 6.59 -0.44 17.89
C TYR A 410 5.99 0.92 18.21
N LYS A 411 6.82 1.96 18.31
CA LYS A 411 6.42 3.28 18.84
C LYS A 411 6.75 4.39 17.87
N GLN A 412 5.81 5.30 17.67
CA GLN A 412 6.08 6.56 16.99
C GLN A 412 7.00 7.43 17.87
N VAL A 413 8.10 7.86 17.30
CA VAL A 413 9.12 8.65 17.99
C VAL A 413 9.34 10.03 17.37
N LEU A 414 9.06 10.21 16.07
CA LEU A 414 9.21 11.49 15.37
C LEU A 414 7.98 11.80 14.51
N PRO A 415 7.65 13.09 14.36
CA PRO A 415 8.17 14.24 15.10
C PRO A 415 7.86 14.15 16.59
N VAL A 416 8.75 14.65 17.44
CA VAL A 416 8.56 14.66 18.91
C VAL A 416 7.36 15.51 19.37
N SER A 417 6.88 16.41 18.50
CA SER A 417 5.71 17.24 18.72
C SER A 417 4.39 16.49 18.52
N THR A 418 4.42 15.30 17.93
CA THR A 418 3.21 14.49 17.71
C THR A 418 2.69 13.97 19.05
N ALA A 419 1.38 14.13 19.28
CA ALA A 419 0.75 13.62 20.50
C ALA A 419 0.93 12.09 20.60
N GLY A 420 1.44 11.62 21.74
CA GLY A 420 1.72 10.20 21.96
C GLY A 420 3.10 9.73 21.51
N SER A 421 3.93 10.62 20.91
CA SER A 421 5.32 10.29 20.62
C SER A 421 6.09 9.95 21.90
N VAL A 422 7.02 9.00 21.79
CA VAL A 422 7.90 8.60 22.90
C VAL A 422 9.36 8.96 22.59
N ALA A 423 10.19 9.02 23.63
CA ALA A 423 11.60 9.34 23.47
C ALA A 423 12.34 8.28 22.63
N ILE A 424 13.25 8.74 21.77
CA ILE A 424 14.09 7.87 20.96
C ILE A 424 15.13 7.19 21.84
N ILE A 425 15.32 5.89 21.65
CA ILE A 425 16.48 5.18 22.18
C ILE A 425 17.67 5.51 21.26
N ASN A 426 18.61 6.26 21.79
CA ASN A 426 19.87 6.65 21.10
C ASN A 426 21.01 6.74 22.12
N PRO A 427 22.12 6.01 21.96
CA PRO A 427 22.40 5.10 20.83
C PRO A 427 21.54 3.83 20.83
N LYS A 428 21.42 3.20 19.64
CA LYS A 428 20.84 1.86 19.50
C LYS A 428 21.55 0.89 20.45
N PRO A 429 20.81 0.03 21.18
CA PRO A 429 21.43 -1.00 22.03
C PRO A 429 22.34 -1.96 21.24
N ASN A 430 23.25 -2.60 21.94
CA ASN A 430 24.05 -3.67 21.33
C ASN A 430 23.19 -4.86 20.94
N TRP A 431 23.69 -5.65 20.00
CA TRP A 431 23.07 -6.90 19.62
C TRP A 431 22.93 -7.81 20.85
N THR A 432 21.84 -8.52 20.93
CA THR A 432 21.60 -9.55 21.95
C THR A 432 22.03 -10.87 21.36
N SER A 433 23.12 -11.44 21.88
CA SER A 433 23.60 -12.79 21.56
C SER A 433 22.61 -13.85 21.99
#